data_8fe53ba4feebe9158ca732dbc71d998d
#
_entry.id   8fe53ba4feebe9158ca732dbc71d998d
#
_cell.length_a   1.000
_cell.length_b   1.000
_cell.length_c   1.000
_cell.angle_alpha   90.00
_cell.angle_beta   90.00
_cell.angle_gamma   90.00
#
_symmetry.space_group_name_H-M   'P 1'
#
loop_
_entity.id
_entity.type
_entity.pdbx_description
1 polymer ?
#
loop_
_entity_poly.entity_id
_entity_poly.type
_entity_poly.pdbx_seq_one_letter_code
_entity_poly.pdbx_strand_id
1 'polypeptide(L)'
;MVGGRDFAKLFDRLISPTYIYNHEVLYRARILAGIATLYILLIAITAVYVIFFAPFTNNNITVTLVVLVCMTLGYTLVLYWLRHGEKYRRCAEITIFSTYAGVVMGIATSGGPLESPAMPIIVIPIILAFTLGTKYSGLLWSGIILLTHIAMIAVDRWVFKFPQMLDTSKWMTLHSIHWVVNYFAIIFLMLVFEAITQRLKQERDAERDRYAFLAAHDPLTGLANRSMFDSQLARALASSDRNKNIAGLVIIDLDGFKPVNDTLGHDMGDNILRAIADRLTNLLRKADTIARIGGDEFAVILENVASPPGIDIVAQRIVDEIGRPYDILPEGMKITASVGVAMYPDHTRDDELLRVFADRAMYAAKKTHACYKIYAPDMQGS
;
A
#
# COMPACT_ATOMS: atom_id res chain seq x y z
N MET A 1 7.12 -17.31 -4.97
CA MET A 1 7.30 -16.04 -5.72
C MET A 1 8.56 -15.27 -5.28
N VAL A 2 9.73 -15.92 -5.36
CA VAL A 2 11.03 -15.35 -4.90
C VAL A 2 11.77 -14.59 -6.02
N GLY A 3 11.47 -14.84 -7.29
CA GLY A 3 12.22 -14.29 -8.43
C GLY A 3 12.03 -12.80 -8.76
N GLY A 4 10.96 -12.15 -8.34
CA GLY A 4 10.69 -10.75 -8.71
C GLY A 4 11.44 -9.71 -7.89
N ARG A 5 11.84 -10.02 -6.66
CA ARG A 5 12.58 -9.11 -5.78
C ARG A 5 14.06 -8.99 -6.16
N ASP A 6 14.64 -10.04 -6.69
CA ASP A 6 16.07 -10.06 -7.03
C ASP A 6 16.34 -9.38 -8.37
N PHE A 7 15.44 -9.49 -9.34
CA PHE A 7 15.55 -8.81 -10.63
C PHE A 7 15.48 -7.28 -10.48
N ALA A 8 14.61 -6.77 -9.61
CA ALA A 8 14.52 -5.32 -9.36
C ALA A 8 15.80 -4.74 -8.73
N LYS A 9 16.51 -5.51 -7.89
CA LYS A 9 17.75 -5.09 -7.24
C LYS A 9 18.95 -5.02 -8.21
N LEU A 10 18.87 -5.70 -9.36
CA LEU A 10 19.93 -5.67 -10.37
C LEU A 10 20.20 -4.25 -10.87
N PHE A 11 19.17 -3.41 -10.93
CA PHE A 11 19.25 -2.03 -11.40
C PHE A 11 19.56 -1.01 -10.30
N ASP A 12 19.66 -1.42 -9.02
CA ASP A 12 19.93 -0.50 -7.89
C ASP A 12 21.32 0.18 -8.04
N ARG A 13 22.26 -0.45 -8.72
CA ARG A 13 23.57 0.15 -9.01
C ARG A 13 23.53 1.29 -10.03
N LEU A 14 22.45 1.34 -10.83
CA LEU A 14 22.23 2.35 -11.87
C LEU A 14 21.36 3.51 -11.40
N ILE A 15 20.90 3.50 -10.13
CA ILE A 15 19.93 4.43 -9.58
C ILE A 15 20.52 5.09 -8.34
N SER A 16 20.22 6.38 -8.17
CA SER A 16 20.67 7.13 -7.00
C SER A 16 19.95 6.69 -5.74
N PRO A 17 20.66 6.60 -4.58
CA PRO A 17 20.03 6.36 -3.28
C PRO A 17 18.97 7.40 -2.89
N THR A 18 18.98 8.59 -3.49
CA THR A 18 17.99 9.65 -3.20
C THR A 18 16.55 9.24 -3.53
N TYR A 19 16.35 8.27 -4.43
CA TYR A 19 15.01 7.76 -4.76
C TYR A 19 14.45 6.79 -3.70
N ILE A 20 15.26 6.32 -2.74
CA ILE A 20 14.84 5.34 -1.70
C ILE A 20 13.74 5.92 -0.80
N TYR A 21 13.74 7.24 -0.58
CA TYR A 21 12.76 7.92 0.26
C TYR A 21 11.33 7.96 -0.32
N ASN A 22 11.17 7.65 -1.62
CA ASN A 22 9.87 7.56 -2.27
C ASN A 22 9.77 6.24 -3.04
N HIS A 23 9.07 5.27 -2.47
CA HIS A 23 8.95 3.92 -3.01
C HIS A 23 8.37 3.87 -4.43
N GLU A 24 7.42 4.74 -4.76
CA GLU A 24 6.82 4.82 -6.09
C GLU A 24 7.87 5.29 -7.13
N VAL A 25 8.59 6.37 -6.79
CA VAL A 25 9.62 6.93 -7.69
C VAL A 25 10.78 5.95 -7.85
N LEU A 26 11.22 5.30 -6.78
CA LEU A 26 12.26 4.27 -6.84
C LEU A 26 11.89 3.12 -7.78
N TYR A 27 10.66 2.63 -7.66
CA TYR A 27 10.19 1.53 -8.49
C TYR A 27 10.11 1.92 -9.97
N ARG A 28 9.56 3.09 -10.27
CA ARG A 28 9.53 3.64 -11.64
C ARG A 28 10.93 3.90 -12.19
N ALA A 29 11.87 4.35 -11.36
CA ALA A 29 13.27 4.54 -11.76
C ALA A 29 13.96 3.22 -12.11
N ARG A 30 13.68 2.12 -11.36
CA ARG A 30 14.17 0.77 -11.69
C ARG A 30 13.68 0.28 -13.04
N ILE A 31 12.38 0.50 -13.33
CA ILE A 31 11.79 0.15 -14.62
C ILE A 31 12.45 0.95 -15.74
N LEU A 32 12.60 2.27 -15.54
CA LEU A 32 13.22 3.15 -16.52
C LEU A 32 14.67 2.75 -16.80
N ALA A 33 15.45 2.42 -15.77
CA ALA A 33 16.80 1.91 -15.91
C ALA A 33 16.85 0.58 -16.69
N GLY A 34 15.92 -0.34 -16.40
CA GLY A 34 15.76 -1.60 -17.12
C GLY A 34 15.44 -1.38 -18.60
N ILE A 35 14.48 -0.52 -18.89
CA ILE A 35 14.09 -0.15 -20.26
C ILE A 35 15.27 0.47 -21.00
N ALA A 36 15.95 1.47 -20.42
CA ALA A 36 17.10 2.13 -21.06
C ALA A 36 18.23 1.14 -21.37
N THR A 37 18.53 0.23 -20.43
CA THR A 37 19.55 -0.81 -20.63
C THR A 37 19.16 -1.78 -21.75
N LEU A 38 17.89 -2.21 -21.78
CA LEU A 38 17.38 -3.08 -22.83
C LEU A 38 17.46 -2.43 -24.21
N TYR A 39 17.08 -1.15 -24.31
CA TYR A 39 17.17 -0.42 -25.59
C TYR A 39 18.62 -0.26 -26.06
N ILE A 40 19.57 0.04 -25.18
CA ILE A 40 21.00 0.10 -25.53
C ILE A 40 21.46 -1.25 -26.11
N LEU A 41 21.05 -2.37 -25.51
CA LEU A 41 21.38 -3.70 -26.00
C LEU A 41 20.74 -3.97 -27.37
N LEU A 42 19.46 -3.65 -27.55
CA LEU A 42 18.76 -3.81 -28.82
C LEU A 42 19.37 -2.95 -29.92
N ILE A 43 19.77 -1.72 -29.61
CA ILE A 43 20.46 -0.82 -30.55
C ILE A 43 21.80 -1.40 -30.95
N ALA A 44 22.59 -1.96 -30.01
CA ALA A 44 23.86 -2.60 -30.32
C ALA A 44 23.67 -3.82 -31.25
N ILE A 45 22.68 -4.66 -30.99
CA ILE A 45 22.36 -5.80 -31.88
C ILE A 45 21.94 -5.28 -33.27
N THR A 46 21.12 -4.23 -33.33
CA THR A 46 20.68 -3.63 -34.60
C THR A 46 21.88 -3.04 -35.36
N ALA A 47 22.82 -2.37 -34.68
CA ALA A 47 24.01 -1.83 -35.29
C ALA A 47 24.89 -2.92 -35.91
N VAL A 48 25.11 -4.04 -35.21
CA VAL A 48 25.81 -5.22 -35.74
C VAL A 48 25.09 -5.76 -36.97
N TYR A 49 23.77 -5.89 -36.92
CA TYR A 49 22.99 -6.34 -38.06
C TYR A 49 23.13 -5.40 -39.27
N VAL A 50 23.05 -4.10 -39.04
CA VAL A 50 23.19 -3.05 -40.10
C VAL A 50 24.60 -3.13 -40.75
N ILE A 51 25.64 -3.27 -39.94
CA ILE A 51 27.03 -3.28 -40.45
C ILE A 51 27.32 -4.55 -41.25
N PHE A 52 26.88 -5.71 -40.81
CA PHE A 52 27.32 -6.98 -41.38
C PHE A 52 26.32 -7.64 -42.35
N PHE A 53 25.03 -7.34 -42.22
CA PHE A 53 24.00 -8.11 -42.89
C PHE A 53 22.98 -7.26 -43.69
N ALA A 54 22.91 -5.95 -43.44
CA ALA A 54 21.90 -5.14 -44.08
C ALA A 54 22.29 -4.75 -45.52
N PRO A 55 21.38 -4.87 -46.48
CA PRO A 55 21.61 -4.53 -47.88
C PRO A 55 21.44 -3.04 -48.14
N PHE A 56 22.17 -2.21 -47.41
CA PHE A 56 22.15 -0.76 -47.60
C PHE A 56 23.11 -0.31 -48.68
N THR A 57 22.77 0.75 -49.39
CA THR A 57 23.73 1.54 -50.15
C THR A 57 24.62 2.34 -49.19
N ASN A 58 25.89 2.63 -49.56
CA ASN A 58 26.86 3.25 -48.64
C ASN A 58 26.37 4.51 -47.91
N ASN A 59 25.61 5.39 -48.58
CA ASN A 59 25.09 6.61 -47.95
C ASN A 59 23.99 6.34 -46.90
N ASN A 60 23.28 5.25 -47.04
CA ASN A 60 22.17 4.91 -46.17
C ASN A 60 22.62 4.27 -44.85
N ILE A 61 23.71 3.52 -44.86
CA ILE A 61 24.35 2.97 -43.68
C ILE A 61 24.74 4.10 -42.71
N THR A 62 25.37 5.16 -43.23
CA THR A 62 25.82 6.29 -42.39
C THR A 62 24.68 6.95 -41.66
N VAL A 63 23.54 7.24 -42.32
CA VAL A 63 22.35 7.85 -41.69
C VAL A 63 21.81 6.95 -40.59
N THR A 64 21.65 5.66 -40.87
CA THR A 64 21.13 4.70 -39.88
C THR A 64 22.06 4.60 -38.67
N LEU A 65 23.38 4.52 -38.86
CA LEU A 65 24.35 4.46 -37.75
C LEU A 65 24.34 5.74 -36.91
N VAL A 66 24.22 6.92 -37.54
CA VAL A 66 24.10 8.19 -36.82
C VAL A 66 22.85 8.19 -35.91
N VAL A 67 21.70 7.72 -36.42
CA VAL A 67 20.48 7.62 -35.63
C VAL A 67 20.65 6.67 -34.43
N LEU A 68 21.25 5.49 -34.64
CA LEU A 68 21.52 4.52 -33.58
C LEU A 68 22.47 5.09 -32.52
N VAL A 69 23.49 5.84 -32.92
CA VAL A 69 24.41 6.54 -32.00
C VAL A 69 23.65 7.59 -31.17
N CYS A 70 22.84 8.43 -31.80
CA CYS A 70 22.04 9.45 -31.09
C CYS A 70 21.09 8.83 -30.09
N MET A 71 20.41 7.74 -30.43
CA MET A 71 19.55 7.00 -29.51
C MET A 71 20.35 6.43 -28.32
N THR A 72 21.51 5.81 -28.60
CA THR A 72 22.38 5.26 -27.54
C THR A 72 22.83 6.35 -26.59
N LEU A 73 23.22 7.52 -27.08
CA LEU A 73 23.58 8.67 -26.25
C LEU A 73 22.39 9.13 -25.38
N GLY A 74 21.19 9.18 -25.94
CA GLY A 74 19.98 9.53 -25.19
C GLY A 74 19.73 8.59 -24.00
N TYR A 75 19.78 7.27 -24.23
CA TYR A 75 19.56 6.30 -23.15
C TYR A 75 20.72 6.26 -22.14
N THR A 76 21.96 6.45 -22.59
CA THR A 76 23.12 6.55 -21.71
C THR A 76 23.01 7.78 -20.79
N LEU A 77 22.57 8.91 -21.33
CA LEU A 77 22.30 10.13 -20.57
C LEU A 77 21.21 9.91 -19.51
N VAL A 78 20.16 9.17 -19.85
CA VAL A 78 19.10 8.78 -18.89
C VAL A 78 19.69 7.97 -17.73
N LEU A 79 20.50 6.94 -18.00
CA LEU A 79 21.17 6.14 -16.97
C LEU A 79 22.11 6.98 -16.11
N TYR A 80 22.88 7.87 -16.72
CA TYR A 80 23.76 8.79 -16.02
C TYR A 80 22.96 9.70 -15.06
N TRP A 81 21.85 10.27 -15.50
CA TRP A 81 21.02 11.16 -14.69
C TRP A 81 20.27 10.42 -13.58
N LEU A 82 19.77 9.20 -13.84
CA LEU A 82 19.18 8.36 -12.80
C LEU A 82 20.18 8.05 -11.68
N ARG A 83 21.45 7.82 -12.03
CA ARG A 83 22.51 7.57 -11.05
C ARG A 83 22.85 8.81 -10.21
N HIS A 84 22.76 10.01 -10.78
CA HIS A 84 23.10 11.27 -10.10
C HIS A 84 21.91 11.94 -9.41
N GLY A 85 20.73 11.29 -9.36
CA GLY A 85 19.57 11.75 -8.60
C GLY A 85 18.78 12.88 -9.24
N GLU A 86 18.88 13.04 -10.56
CA GLU A 86 18.05 13.99 -11.31
C GLU A 86 16.58 13.63 -11.23
N LYS A 87 15.72 14.64 -11.49
CA LYS A 87 14.26 14.45 -11.40
C LYS A 87 13.82 13.34 -12.35
N TYR A 88 13.30 12.25 -11.82
CA TYR A 88 12.79 11.08 -12.53
C TYR A 88 11.99 11.45 -13.79
N ARG A 89 11.10 12.48 -13.68
CA ARG A 89 10.27 12.93 -14.78
C ARG A 89 11.07 13.38 -16.01
N ARG A 90 12.20 14.05 -15.84
CA ARG A 90 13.08 14.45 -16.96
C ARG A 90 13.67 13.23 -17.65
N CYS A 91 14.10 12.25 -16.86
CA CYS A 91 14.65 11.01 -17.41
C CYS A 91 13.59 10.24 -18.23
N ALA A 92 12.35 10.16 -17.73
CA ALA A 92 11.22 9.55 -18.44
C ALA A 92 10.91 10.26 -19.76
N GLU A 93 10.80 11.60 -19.77
CA GLU A 93 10.51 12.38 -20.97
C GLU A 93 11.63 12.23 -22.04
N ILE A 94 12.89 12.19 -21.65
CA ILE A 94 14.01 11.95 -22.60
C ILE A 94 13.96 10.53 -23.16
N THR A 95 13.59 9.54 -22.37
CA THR A 95 13.41 8.16 -22.87
C THR A 95 12.30 8.10 -23.90
N ILE A 96 11.15 8.73 -23.65
CA ILE A 96 10.02 8.78 -24.57
C ILE A 96 10.42 9.51 -25.86
N PHE A 97 11.05 10.67 -25.71
CA PHE A 97 11.52 11.46 -26.87
C PHE A 97 12.55 10.69 -27.71
N SER A 98 13.55 10.06 -27.09
CA SER A 98 14.56 9.30 -27.82
C SER A 98 13.95 8.12 -28.58
N THR A 99 13.01 7.42 -27.96
CA THR A 99 12.28 6.32 -28.62
C THR A 99 11.44 6.86 -29.80
N TYR A 100 10.70 7.93 -29.58
CA TYR A 100 9.88 8.57 -30.59
C TYR A 100 10.72 9.05 -31.80
N ALA A 101 11.80 9.78 -31.54
CA ALA A 101 12.68 10.30 -32.59
C ALA A 101 13.29 9.16 -33.43
N GLY A 102 13.72 8.07 -32.78
CA GLY A 102 14.22 6.89 -33.47
C GLY A 102 13.19 6.21 -34.35
N VAL A 103 11.95 6.07 -33.85
CA VAL A 103 10.85 5.48 -34.63
C VAL A 103 10.49 6.34 -35.84
N VAL A 104 10.33 7.65 -35.63
CA VAL A 104 9.99 8.59 -36.72
C VAL A 104 11.08 8.59 -37.81
N MET A 105 12.35 8.59 -37.41
CA MET A 105 13.46 8.52 -38.35
C MET A 105 13.49 7.16 -39.09
N GLY A 106 13.24 6.05 -38.36
CA GLY A 106 13.11 4.74 -38.98
C GLY A 106 12.00 4.69 -40.04
N ILE A 107 10.84 5.27 -39.77
CA ILE A 107 9.74 5.38 -40.73
C ILE A 107 10.16 6.24 -41.93
N ALA A 108 10.77 7.40 -41.68
CA ALA A 108 11.16 8.33 -42.74
C ALA A 108 12.21 7.75 -43.68
N THR A 109 13.10 6.89 -43.19
CA THR A 109 14.20 6.28 -44.00
C THR A 109 13.83 4.95 -44.66
N SER A 110 12.65 4.38 -44.32
CA SER A 110 12.23 3.06 -44.81
C SER A 110 10.94 3.07 -45.63
N GLY A 111 10.70 4.15 -46.39
CA GLY A 111 9.56 4.24 -47.30
C GLY A 111 8.40 5.12 -46.81
N GLY A 112 8.57 5.80 -45.68
CA GLY A 112 7.55 6.68 -45.13
C GLY A 112 6.40 5.98 -44.40
N PRO A 113 5.35 6.70 -44.00
CA PRO A 113 4.32 6.22 -43.08
C PRO A 113 3.41 5.12 -43.66
N LEU A 114 3.34 5.00 -44.98
CA LEU A 114 2.48 4.00 -45.62
C LEU A 114 3.21 2.70 -45.99
N GLU A 115 4.52 2.76 -46.20
CA GLU A 115 5.31 1.63 -46.69
C GLU A 115 6.37 1.13 -45.72
N SER A 116 6.65 1.87 -44.60
CA SER A 116 7.70 1.52 -43.66
C SER A 116 7.34 0.28 -42.81
N PRO A 117 8.24 -0.71 -42.74
CA PRO A 117 8.11 -1.81 -41.81
C PRO A 117 8.23 -1.39 -40.33
N ALA A 118 8.78 -0.20 -40.03
CA ALA A 118 8.88 0.34 -38.68
C ALA A 118 7.58 0.98 -38.18
N MET A 119 6.56 1.12 -39.02
CA MET A 119 5.30 1.76 -38.66
C MET A 119 4.61 1.18 -37.39
N PRO A 120 4.54 -0.14 -37.18
CA PRO A 120 3.91 -0.70 -35.98
C PRO A 120 4.60 -0.29 -34.67
N ILE A 121 5.89 0.08 -34.72
CA ILE A 121 6.70 0.44 -33.56
C ILE A 121 6.27 1.80 -32.97
N ILE A 122 5.51 2.62 -33.72
CA ILE A 122 5.02 3.94 -33.28
C ILE A 122 4.13 3.88 -32.04
N VAL A 123 3.59 2.73 -31.70
CA VAL A 123 2.80 2.50 -30.49
C VAL A 123 3.67 2.49 -29.23
N ILE A 124 4.96 2.13 -29.34
CA ILE A 124 5.86 2.00 -28.18
C ILE A 124 6.04 3.33 -27.42
N PRO A 125 6.38 4.46 -28.04
CA PRO A 125 6.48 5.74 -27.32
C PRO A 125 5.19 6.14 -26.61
N ILE A 126 4.01 5.78 -27.15
CA ILE A 126 2.72 6.04 -26.51
C ILE A 126 2.62 5.23 -25.21
N ILE A 127 2.90 3.93 -25.27
CA ILE A 127 2.86 3.05 -24.08
C ILE A 127 3.88 3.53 -23.04
N LEU A 128 5.10 3.89 -23.45
CA LEU A 128 6.10 4.44 -22.55
C LEU A 128 5.64 5.74 -21.88
N ALA A 129 4.96 6.61 -22.60
CA ALA A 129 4.46 7.87 -22.06
C ALA A 129 3.38 7.67 -20.98
N PHE A 130 2.53 6.66 -21.12
CA PHE A 130 1.55 6.31 -20.08
C PHE A 130 2.16 5.55 -18.91
N THR A 131 3.15 4.68 -19.14
CA THR A 131 3.75 3.84 -18.10
C THR A 131 4.80 4.57 -17.27
N LEU A 132 5.65 5.36 -17.90
CA LEU A 132 6.74 6.09 -17.24
C LEU A 132 6.34 7.53 -16.85
N GLY A 133 5.45 8.15 -17.60
CA GLY A 133 4.99 9.51 -17.38
C GLY A 133 3.74 9.60 -16.50
N THR A 134 2.94 10.62 -16.78
CA THR A 134 1.61 10.82 -16.20
C THR A 134 0.55 10.63 -17.28
N LYS A 135 -0.74 10.56 -16.89
CA LYS A 135 -1.84 10.54 -17.87
C LYS A 135 -1.78 11.74 -18.85
N TYR A 136 -1.33 12.89 -18.36
CA TYR A 136 -1.19 14.09 -19.20
C TYR A 136 0.00 13.98 -20.16
N SER A 137 1.12 13.42 -19.72
CA SER A 137 2.26 13.10 -20.59
C SER A 137 1.84 12.10 -21.67
N GLY A 138 1.12 11.03 -21.29
CA GLY A 138 0.59 10.05 -22.24
C GLY A 138 -0.32 10.66 -23.29
N LEU A 139 -1.27 11.51 -22.91
CA LEU A 139 -2.17 12.20 -23.84
C LEU A 139 -1.41 13.18 -24.75
N LEU A 140 -0.47 13.95 -24.19
CA LEU A 140 0.36 14.89 -24.94
C LEU A 140 1.17 14.18 -26.04
N TRP A 141 1.90 13.12 -25.65
CA TRP A 141 2.71 12.34 -26.59
C TRP A 141 1.85 11.62 -27.64
N SER A 142 0.68 11.11 -27.27
CA SER A 142 -0.26 10.52 -28.22
C SER A 142 -0.70 11.56 -29.28
N GLY A 143 -0.99 12.79 -28.84
CA GLY A 143 -1.33 13.90 -29.75
C GLY A 143 -0.15 14.28 -30.69
N ILE A 144 1.06 14.41 -30.13
CA ILE A 144 2.27 14.72 -30.94
C ILE A 144 2.50 13.63 -31.99
N ILE A 145 2.43 12.35 -31.59
CA ILE A 145 2.66 11.21 -32.48
C ILE A 145 1.61 11.17 -33.59
N LEU A 146 0.33 11.38 -33.26
CA LEU A 146 -0.75 11.44 -34.24
C LEU A 146 -0.55 12.56 -35.23
N LEU A 147 -0.26 13.77 -34.75
CA LEU A 147 -0.02 14.95 -35.64
C LEU A 147 1.20 14.74 -36.52
N THR A 148 2.30 14.20 -35.98
CA THR A 148 3.49 13.87 -36.76
C THR A 148 3.16 12.86 -37.86
N HIS A 149 2.40 11.82 -37.53
CA HIS A 149 2.01 10.82 -38.51
C HIS A 149 1.15 11.39 -39.64
N ILE A 150 0.17 12.21 -39.30
CA ILE A 150 -0.65 12.91 -40.28
C ILE A 150 0.22 13.82 -41.19
N ALA A 151 1.16 14.56 -40.58
CA ALA A 151 2.08 15.41 -41.29
C ALA A 151 2.99 14.60 -42.26
N MET A 152 3.52 13.45 -41.81
CA MET A 152 4.32 12.56 -42.64
C MET A 152 3.52 12.02 -43.85
N ILE A 153 2.26 11.61 -43.64
CA ILE A 153 1.35 11.20 -44.75
C ILE A 153 1.12 12.34 -45.74
N ALA A 154 0.90 13.54 -45.24
CA ALA A 154 0.71 14.69 -46.08
C ALA A 154 1.95 15.02 -46.92
N VAL A 155 3.13 14.99 -46.27
CA VAL A 155 4.40 15.20 -46.97
C VAL A 155 4.64 14.12 -48.03
N ASP A 156 4.44 12.85 -47.70
CA ASP A 156 4.61 11.72 -48.61
C ASP A 156 3.70 11.82 -49.83
N ARG A 157 2.47 12.33 -49.65
CA ARG A 157 1.47 12.38 -50.70
C ARG A 157 1.56 13.61 -51.60
N TRP A 158 1.95 14.77 -51.04
CA TRP A 158 1.84 16.05 -51.72
C TRP A 158 3.15 16.80 -51.94
N VAL A 159 4.22 16.45 -51.19
CA VAL A 159 5.49 17.21 -51.27
C VAL A 159 6.59 16.39 -51.90
N PHE A 160 6.97 15.27 -51.30
CA PHE A 160 7.97 14.33 -51.87
C PHE A 160 7.75 12.94 -51.29
N LYS A 161 8.14 11.92 -52.08
CA LYS A 161 8.13 10.53 -51.60
C LYS A 161 9.31 10.26 -50.67
N PHE A 162 9.05 9.66 -49.53
CA PHE A 162 10.11 9.23 -48.62
C PHE A 162 11.02 8.17 -49.30
N PRO A 163 12.34 8.27 -49.12
CA PRO A 163 13.25 7.34 -49.73
C PRO A 163 13.09 5.93 -49.19
N GLN A 164 13.01 4.95 -50.03
CA GLN A 164 13.19 3.54 -49.66
C GLN A 164 14.67 3.20 -49.63
N MET A 165 15.22 3.20 -48.44
CA MET A 165 16.62 2.89 -48.22
C MET A 165 16.88 1.38 -48.05
N LEU A 166 15.82 0.58 -48.03
CA LEU A 166 15.85 -0.88 -47.89
C LEU A 166 15.61 -1.57 -49.24
N ASP A 167 16.37 -2.65 -49.51
CA ASP A 167 16.08 -3.49 -50.65
C ASP A 167 14.73 -4.19 -50.48
N THR A 168 13.85 -4.00 -51.47
CA THR A 168 12.47 -4.55 -51.45
C THR A 168 12.46 -6.06 -51.47
N SER A 169 13.53 -6.73 -51.91
CA SER A 169 13.62 -8.19 -51.90
C SER A 169 13.63 -8.79 -50.49
N LYS A 170 14.11 -8.03 -49.50
CA LYS A 170 14.18 -8.44 -48.07
C LYS A 170 13.16 -7.75 -47.22
N TRP A 171 12.27 -6.95 -47.80
CA TRP A 171 11.27 -6.15 -47.09
C TRP A 171 10.33 -7.02 -46.23
N MET A 172 9.84 -8.13 -46.77
CA MET A 172 8.99 -9.09 -46.03
C MET A 172 9.66 -9.63 -44.77
N THR A 173 10.95 -9.97 -44.86
CA THR A 173 11.69 -10.52 -43.70
C THR A 173 11.91 -9.45 -42.62
N LEU A 174 12.30 -8.25 -43.02
CA LEU A 174 12.45 -7.14 -42.06
C LEU A 174 11.15 -6.74 -41.39
N HIS A 175 10.07 -6.67 -42.18
CA HIS A 175 8.74 -6.38 -41.69
C HIS A 175 8.29 -7.41 -40.64
N SER A 176 8.49 -8.69 -40.93
CA SER A 176 8.17 -9.77 -39.99
C SER A 176 8.99 -9.70 -38.70
N ILE A 177 10.29 -9.37 -38.78
CA ILE A 177 11.14 -9.21 -37.60
C ILE A 177 10.65 -8.01 -36.73
N HIS A 178 10.33 -6.88 -37.35
CA HIS A 178 9.81 -5.72 -36.62
C HIS A 178 8.48 -6.02 -35.93
N TRP A 179 7.56 -6.76 -36.58
CA TRP A 179 6.32 -7.19 -35.96
C TRP A 179 6.56 -8.09 -34.73
N VAL A 180 7.46 -9.06 -34.84
CA VAL A 180 7.82 -9.95 -33.72
C VAL A 180 8.42 -9.16 -32.57
N VAL A 181 9.40 -8.29 -32.84
CA VAL A 181 10.04 -7.46 -31.81
C VAL A 181 9.01 -6.56 -31.14
N ASN A 182 8.13 -5.90 -31.92
CA ASN A 182 7.08 -5.03 -31.39
C ASN A 182 6.10 -5.81 -30.52
N TYR A 183 5.71 -7.01 -30.94
CA TYR A 183 4.81 -7.88 -30.18
C TYR A 183 5.40 -8.25 -28.81
N PHE A 184 6.66 -8.67 -28.76
CA PHE A 184 7.35 -8.95 -27.51
C PHE A 184 7.53 -7.70 -26.64
N ALA A 185 7.82 -6.55 -27.24
CA ALA A 185 7.92 -5.29 -26.50
C ALA A 185 6.58 -4.89 -25.85
N ILE A 186 5.48 -5.04 -26.57
CA ILE A 186 4.14 -4.75 -26.04
C ILE A 186 3.80 -5.72 -24.89
N ILE A 187 4.04 -7.03 -25.07
CA ILE A 187 3.81 -8.02 -24.01
C ILE A 187 4.65 -7.68 -22.78
N PHE A 188 5.93 -7.40 -22.94
CA PHE A 188 6.81 -7.02 -21.84
C PHE A 188 6.31 -5.79 -21.09
N LEU A 189 5.94 -4.73 -21.82
CA LEU A 189 5.39 -3.52 -21.21
C LEU A 189 4.05 -3.77 -20.50
N MET A 190 3.19 -4.62 -21.07
CA MET A 190 1.96 -5.04 -20.40
C MET A 190 2.22 -5.82 -19.11
N LEU A 191 3.17 -6.75 -19.10
CA LEU A 191 3.55 -7.48 -17.89
C LEU A 191 4.12 -6.55 -16.82
N VAL A 192 4.95 -5.58 -17.22
CA VAL A 192 5.48 -4.55 -16.33
C VAL A 192 4.34 -3.69 -15.75
N PHE A 193 3.43 -3.22 -16.59
CA PHE A 193 2.27 -2.43 -16.16
C PHE A 193 1.38 -3.20 -15.18
N GLU A 194 1.09 -4.48 -15.48
CA GLU A 194 0.31 -5.35 -14.59
C GLU A 194 1.00 -5.54 -13.25
N ALA A 195 2.31 -5.80 -13.24
CA ALA A 195 3.08 -5.96 -12.01
C ALA A 195 3.09 -4.69 -11.14
N ILE A 196 3.17 -3.50 -11.78
CA ILE A 196 3.08 -2.21 -11.08
C ILE A 196 1.69 -2.04 -10.46
N THR A 197 0.65 -2.27 -11.26
CA THR A 197 -0.74 -2.07 -10.85
C THR A 197 -1.12 -2.99 -9.68
N GLN A 198 -0.72 -4.26 -9.74
CA GLN A 198 -0.95 -5.23 -8.66
C GLN A 198 -0.25 -4.81 -7.37
N ARG A 199 0.99 -4.34 -7.45
CA ARG A 199 1.74 -3.89 -6.28
C ARG A 199 1.11 -2.67 -5.62
N LEU A 200 0.76 -1.65 -6.40
CA LEU A 200 0.09 -0.45 -5.88
C LEU A 200 -1.26 -0.78 -5.23
N LYS A 201 -1.98 -1.74 -5.80
CA LYS A 201 -3.23 -2.23 -5.22
C LYS A 201 -2.99 -2.92 -3.86
N GLN A 202 -1.97 -3.78 -3.76
CA GLN A 202 -1.62 -4.45 -2.51
C GLN A 202 -1.18 -3.46 -1.41
N GLU A 203 -0.37 -2.46 -1.74
CA GLU A 203 0.06 -1.41 -0.81
C GLU A 203 -1.15 -0.61 -0.31
N ARG A 204 -2.04 -0.21 -1.20
CA ARG A 204 -3.28 0.51 -0.84
C ARG A 204 -4.21 -0.33 0.04
N ASP A 205 -4.38 -1.61 -0.28
CA ASP A 205 -5.25 -2.50 0.47
C ASP A 205 -4.66 -2.76 1.88
N ALA A 206 -3.34 -2.94 2.00
CA ALA A 206 -2.65 -3.05 3.29
C ALA A 206 -2.76 -1.76 4.15
N GLU A 207 -2.62 -0.58 3.53
CA GLU A 207 -2.87 0.69 4.22
C GLU A 207 -4.32 0.81 4.69
N ARG A 208 -5.28 0.47 3.84
CA ARG A 208 -6.70 0.48 4.19
C ARG A 208 -7.00 -0.44 5.37
N ASP A 209 -6.47 -1.66 5.35
CA ASP A 209 -6.65 -2.63 6.43
C ASP A 209 -6.02 -2.12 7.73
N ARG A 210 -4.84 -1.48 7.65
CA ARG A 210 -4.20 -0.83 8.79
C ARG A 210 -5.05 0.31 9.36
N TYR A 211 -5.57 1.20 8.50
CA TYR A 211 -6.47 2.27 8.96
C TYR A 211 -7.77 1.73 9.54
N ALA A 212 -8.36 0.70 8.95
CA ALA A 212 -9.54 0.05 9.47
C ALA A 212 -9.26 -0.58 10.85
N PHE A 213 -8.11 -1.23 11.03
CA PHE A 213 -7.69 -1.76 12.32
C PHE A 213 -7.52 -0.65 13.37
N LEU A 214 -6.77 0.41 13.06
CA LEU A 214 -6.56 1.54 13.98
C LEU A 214 -7.85 2.31 14.31
N ALA A 215 -8.82 2.34 13.39
CA ALA A 215 -10.11 2.94 13.63
C ALA A 215 -11.00 2.13 14.60
N ALA A 216 -10.73 0.82 14.75
CA ALA A 216 -11.51 -0.11 15.56
C ALA A 216 -10.78 -0.61 16.81
N HIS A 217 -9.46 -0.56 16.85
CA HIS A 217 -8.65 -1.14 17.93
C HIS A 217 -7.72 -0.13 18.58
N ASP A 218 -7.39 -0.38 19.85
CA ASP A 218 -6.34 0.34 20.58
C ASP A 218 -4.96 -0.14 20.09
N PRO A 219 -4.07 0.75 19.64
CA PRO A 219 -2.80 0.36 19.02
C PRO A 219 -1.79 -0.24 20.02
N LEU A 220 -1.96 -0.01 21.33
CA LEU A 220 -1.07 -0.53 22.35
C LEU A 220 -1.42 -1.96 22.74
N THR A 221 -2.72 -2.22 22.95
CA THR A 221 -3.22 -3.48 23.51
C THR A 221 -3.83 -4.42 22.46
N GLY A 222 -4.17 -3.91 21.27
CA GLY A 222 -4.89 -4.66 20.23
C GLY A 222 -6.36 -4.92 20.54
N LEU A 223 -6.86 -4.52 21.72
CA LEU A 223 -8.27 -4.64 22.09
C LEU A 223 -9.15 -3.67 21.27
N ALA A 224 -10.47 -3.82 21.35
CA ALA A 224 -11.36 -2.82 20.78
C ALA A 224 -11.07 -1.43 21.40
N ASN A 225 -11.09 -0.39 20.57
CA ASN A 225 -11.03 0.98 21.04
C ASN A 225 -12.44 1.47 21.45
N ARG A 226 -12.54 2.71 21.95
CA ARG A 226 -13.81 3.31 22.38
C ARG A 226 -14.87 3.28 21.27
N SER A 227 -14.51 3.60 20.04
CA SER A 227 -15.47 3.62 18.92
C SER A 227 -16.03 2.23 18.60
N MET A 228 -15.16 1.22 18.58
CA MET A 228 -15.57 -0.17 18.39
C MET A 228 -16.42 -0.67 19.55
N PHE A 229 -16.03 -0.35 20.79
CA PHE A 229 -16.81 -0.66 21.99
C PHE A 229 -18.24 -0.09 21.93
N ASP A 230 -18.40 1.19 21.56
CA ASP A 230 -19.71 1.82 21.44
C ASP A 230 -20.61 1.10 20.43
N SER A 231 -20.04 0.75 19.29
CA SER A 231 -20.73 -0.01 18.24
C SER A 231 -21.11 -1.42 18.69
N GLN A 232 -20.24 -2.11 19.42
CA GLN A 232 -20.49 -3.47 19.92
C GLN A 232 -21.54 -3.45 21.05
N LEU A 233 -21.50 -2.45 21.95
CA LEU A 233 -22.48 -2.31 23.00
C LEU A 233 -23.90 -2.15 22.41
N ALA A 234 -24.10 -1.23 21.48
CA ALA A 234 -25.38 -1.05 20.80
C ALA A 234 -25.89 -2.36 20.16
N ARG A 235 -25.00 -3.14 19.54
CA ARG A 235 -25.33 -4.45 18.95
C ARG A 235 -25.72 -5.49 20.01
N ALA A 236 -24.95 -5.57 21.09
CA ALA A 236 -25.20 -6.50 22.19
C ALA A 236 -26.57 -6.25 22.86
N LEU A 237 -26.90 -4.97 23.12
CA LEU A 237 -28.18 -4.59 23.70
C LEU A 237 -29.35 -4.91 22.75
N ALA A 238 -29.23 -4.59 21.47
CA ALA A 238 -30.22 -4.96 20.45
C ALA A 238 -30.39 -6.48 20.31
N SER A 239 -29.32 -7.25 20.49
CA SER A 239 -29.36 -8.72 20.51
C SER A 239 -30.06 -9.25 21.75
N SER A 240 -29.79 -8.65 22.92
CA SER A 240 -30.43 -9.01 24.21
C SER A 240 -31.93 -8.80 24.18
N ASP A 241 -32.42 -7.70 23.59
CA ASP A 241 -33.85 -7.46 23.42
C ASP A 241 -34.53 -8.54 22.56
N ARG A 242 -33.92 -8.90 21.44
CA ARG A 242 -34.49 -9.92 20.54
C ARG A 242 -34.53 -11.31 21.17
N ASN A 243 -33.46 -11.66 21.88
CA ASN A 243 -33.28 -13.02 22.43
C ASN A 243 -33.79 -13.15 23.86
N LYS A 244 -34.22 -12.05 24.48
CA LYS A 244 -34.64 -11.97 25.89
C LYS A 244 -33.55 -12.46 26.86
N ASN A 245 -32.29 -12.15 26.54
CA ASN A 245 -31.13 -12.47 27.34
C ASN A 245 -30.64 -11.24 28.11
N ILE A 246 -29.77 -11.47 29.08
CA ILE A 246 -29.09 -10.40 29.83
C ILE A 246 -27.78 -10.09 29.16
N ALA A 247 -27.45 -8.79 29.05
CA ALA A 247 -26.12 -8.32 28.75
C ALA A 247 -25.53 -7.62 29.98
N GLY A 248 -24.24 -7.90 30.27
CA GLY A 248 -23.50 -7.23 31.34
C GLY A 248 -22.54 -6.20 30.75
N LEU A 249 -22.60 -4.97 31.23
CA LEU A 249 -21.57 -3.97 31.01
C LEU A 249 -20.65 -3.90 32.22
N VAL A 250 -19.36 -4.13 32.02
CA VAL A 250 -18.31 -4.08 33.04
C VAL A 250 -17.35 -2.96 32.69
N ILE A 251 -17.14 -2.01 33.59
CA ILE A 251 -16.15 -0.96 33.54
C ILE A 251 -15.06 -1.27 34.54
N ILE A 252 -13.81 -1.15 34.14
CA ILE A 252 -12.63 -1.53 34.90
C ILE A 252 -11.66 -0.35 34.94
N ASP A 253 -11.23 0.06 36.11
CA ASP A 253 -10.19 1.06 36.35
C ASP A 253 -9.04 0.42 37.15
N LEU A 254 -7.80 0.65 36.72
CA LEU A 254 -6.63 0.03 37.34
C LEU A 254 -6.17 0.79 38.57
N ASP A 255 -6.15 0.11 39.70
CA ASP A 255 -5.59 0.67 40.93
C ASP A 255 -4.07 0.51 40.95
N GLY A 256 -3.35 1.58 41.33
CA GLY A 256 -1.89 1.55 41.42
C GLY A 256 -1.15 1.75 40.08
N PHE A 257 -1.85 2.00 38.97
CA PHE A 257 -1.22 2.16 37.65
C PHE A 257 -0.40 3.47 37.56
N LYS A 258 -0.93 4.58 38.06
CA LYS A 258 -0.23 5.87 38.03
C LYS A 258 1.11 5.82 38.79
N PRO A 259 1.21 5.28 40.04
CA PRO A 259 2.48 5.06 40.72
C PRO A 259 3.51 4.23 39.93
N VAL A 260 3.07 3.24 39.16
CA VAL A 260 3.97 2.46 38.29
C VAL A 260 4.56 3.35 37.19
N ASN A 261 3.72 4.14 36.51
CA ASN A 261 4.20 5.08 35.49
C ASN A 261 5.16 6.12 36.07
N ASP A 262 4.81 6.70 37.21
CA ASP A 262 5.59 7.78 37.85
C ASP A 262 6.96 7.27 38.35
N THR A 263 7.06 5.99 38.74
CA THR A 263 8.27 5.41 39.29
C THR A 263 9.14 4.67 38.27
N LEU A 264 8.50 3.91 37.35
CA LEU A 264 9.19 3.00 36.42
C LEU A 264 9.12 3.49 34.95
N GLY A 265 8.43 4.60 34.70
CA GLY A 265 8.27 5.17 33.37
C GLY A 265 7.12 4.58 32.57
N HIS A 266 6.73 5.30 31.50
CA HIS A 266 5.59 4.93 30.65
C HIS A 266 5.78 3.59 29.91
N ASP A 267 7.01 3.23 29.54
CA ASP A 267 7.28 1.94 28.87
C ASP A 267 6.89 0.74 29.76
N MET A 268 7.10 0.85 31.10
CA MET A 268 6.65 -0.17 32.04
C MET A 268 5.13 -0.19 32.13
N GLY A 269 4.48 0.97 32.21
CA GLY A 269 3.01 1.07 32.16
C GLY A 269 2.43 0.44 30.92
N ASP A 270 3.02 0.68 29.76
CA ASP A 270 2.63 0.07 28.48
C ASP A 270 2.72 -1.46 28.51
N ASN A 271 3.78 -2.01 29.14
CA ASN A 271 3.93 -3.46 29.31
C ASN A 271 2.86 -4.04 30.23
N ILE A 272 2.51 -3.33 31.31
CA ILE A 272 1.41 -3.72 32.20
C ILE A 272 0.07 -3.71 31.46
N LEU A 273 -0.22 -2.67 30.68
CA LEU A 273 -1.45 -2.59 29.90
C LEU A 273 -1.58 -3.75 28.89
N ARG A 274 -0.49 -4.13 28.22
CA ARG A 274 -0.46 -5.32 27.35
C ARG A 274 -0.72 -6.60 28.13
N ALA A 275 -0.05 -6.78 29.28
CA ALA A 275 -0.24 -7.96 30.11
C ALA A 275 -1.69 -8.09 30.63
N ILE A 276 -2.34 -6.97 30.97
CA ILE A 276 -3.75 -6.95 31.37
C ILE A 276 -4.65 -7.33 30.21
N ALA A 277 -4.39 -6.77 29.01
CA ALA A 277 -5.15 -7.10 27.80
C ALA A 277 -5.08 -8.60 27.48
N ASP A 278 -3.90 -9.20 27.58
CA ASP A 278 -3.67 -10.64 27.39
C ASP A 278 -4.42 -11.46 28.45
N ARG A 279 -4.36 -11.07 29.72
CA ARG A 279 -5.09 -11.74 30.81
C ARG A 279 -6.60 -11.71 30.59
N LEU A 280 -7.15 -10.55 30.25
CA LEU A 280 -8.58 -10.41 29.98
C LEU A 280 -9.02 -11.22 28.76
N THR A 281 -8.19 -11.24 27.70
CA THR A 281 -8.46 -12.01 26.48
C THR A 281 -8.48 -13.51 26.74
N ASN A 282 -7.58 -14.00 27.59
CA ASN A 282 -7.52 -15.41 27.98
C ASN A 282 -8.64 -15.81 28.95
N LEU A 283 -9.13 -14.87 29.77
CA LEU A 283 -10.14 -15.10 30.77
C LEU A 283 -11.55 -15.19 30.16
N LEU A 284 -11.85 -14.34 29.19
CA LEU A 284 -13.18 -14.10 28.65
C LEU A 284 -13.45 -14.96 27.41
N ARG A 285 -14.73 -15.10 27.06
CA ARG A 285 -15.14 -15.90 25.91
C ARG A 285 -14.98 -15.09 24.62
N LYS A 286 -14.84 -15.76 23.49
CA LYS A 286 -14.79 -15.10 22.17
C LYS A 286 -16.05 -14.27 21.83
N ALA A 287 -17.18 -14.56 22.47
CA ALA A 287 -18.43 -13.81 22.29
C ALA A 287 -18.42 -12.50 23.08
N ASP A 288 -17.61 -12.39 24.12
CA ASP A 288 -17.51 -11.19 24.94
C ASP A 288 -16.62 -10.15 24.22
N THR A 289 -16.95 -8.89 24.32
CA THR A 289 -16.14 -7.80 23.76
C THR A 289 -15.28 -7.19 24.85
N ILE A 290 -13.98 -7.09 24.61
CA ILE A 290 -13.04 -6.45 25.52
C ILE A 290 -12.51 -5.20 24.83
N ALA A 291 -12.51 -4.08 25.54
CA ALA A 291 -12.06 -2.79 25.02
C ALA A 291 -11.16 -2.06 25.99
N ARG A 292 -10.27 -1.23 25.45
CA ARG A 292 -9.59 -0.20 26.22
C ARG A 292 -10.18 1.15 25.83
N ILE A 293 -10.84 1.81 26.80
CA ILE A 293 -11.64 3.04 26.56
C ILE A 293 -10.93 4.32 27.00
N GLY A 294 -9.88 4.20 27.79
CA GLY A 294 -9.09 5.31 28.32
C GLY A 294 -7.67 4.88 28.66
N GLY A 295 -6.90 5.72 29.34
CA GLY A 295 -5.52 5.46 29.72
C GLY A 295 -5.33 4.13 30.48
N ASP A 296 -5.96 4.00 31.62
CA ASP A 296 -5.97 2.83 32.51
C ASP A 296 -7.37 2.22 32.65
N GLU A 297 -8.30 2.62 31.78
CA GLU A 297 -9.68 2.15 31.78
C GLU A 297 -9.94 1.09 30.72
N PHE A 298 -10.50 -0.04 31.14
CA PHE A 298 -10.98 -1.11 30.27
C PHE A 298 -12.49 -1.28 30.41
N ALA A 299 -13.11 -1.84 29.39
CA ALA A 299 -14.53 -2.20 29.42
C ALA A 299 -14.73 -3.60 28.85
N VAL A 300 -15.74 -4.30 29.36
CA VAL A 300 -16.15 -5.61 28.87
C VAL A 300 -17.66 -5.63 28.66
N ILE A 301 -18.07 -6.16 27.51
CA ILE A 301 -19.47 -6.46 27.21
C ILE A 301 -19.62 -7.98 27.32
N LEU A 302 -20.40 -8.43 28.29
CA LEU A 302 -20.75 -9.83 28.45
C LEU A 302 -22.06 -10.10 27.73
N GLU A 303 -22.00 -10.88 26.66
CA GLU A 303 -23.16 -11.20 25.84
C GLU A 303 -23.83 -12.53 26.27
N ASN A 304 -25.14 -12.60 26.09
CA ASN A 304 -25.91 -13.82 26.30
C ASN A 304 -25.72 -14.45 27.68
N VAL A 305 -25.79 -13.63 28.72
CA VAL A 305 -25.69 -14.13 30.09
C VAL A 305 -27.03 -14.75 30.49
N ALA A 306 -26.98 -16.00 30.97
CA ALA A 306 -28.20 -16.75 31.29
C ALA A 306 -28.88 -16.27 32.59
N SER A 307 -28.10 -15.73 33.51
CA SER A 307 -28.62 -15.26 34.82
C SER A 307 -27.68 -14.26 35.48
N PRO A 308 -28.17 -13.34 36.35
CA PRO A 308 -27.32 -12.37 37.04
C PRO A 308 -26.13 -12.98 37.80
N PRO A 309 -26.24 -14.12 38.52
CA PRO A 309 -25.10 -14.73 39.22
C PRO A 309 -23.92 -15.08 38.28
N GLY A 310 -24.16 -15.30 36.99
CA GLY A 310 -23.09 -15.52 36.02
C GLY A 310 -22.19 -14.30 35.82
N ILE A 311 -22.75 -13.09 35.97
CA ILE A 311 -21.98 -11.84 35.86
C ILE A 311 -21.11 -11.63 37.09
N ASP A 312 -21.63 -11.94 38.31
CA ASP A 312 -20.88 -11.92 39.57
C ASP A 312 -19.59 -12.76 39.47
N ILE A 313 -19.74 -13.98 38.97
CA ILE A 313 -18.58 -14.90 38.81
C ILE A 313 -17.55 -14.30 37.86
N VAL A 314 -17.95 -13.72 36.74
CA VAL A 314 -17.05 -13.14 35.77
C VAL A 314 -16.38 -11.87 36.34
N ALA A 315 -17.14 -11.01 37.02
CA ALA A 315 -16.61 -9.78 37.61
C ALA A 315 -15.54 -10.11 38.69
N GLN A 316 -15.83 -11.10 39.57
CA GLN A 316 -14.85 -11.54 40.56
C GLN A 316 -13.58 -12.11 39.89
N ARG A 317 -13.73 -12.94 38.85
CA ARG A 317 -12.58 -13.49 38.12
C ARG A 317 -11.74 -12.41 37.45
N ILE A 318 -12.36 -11.33 36.95
CA ILE A 318 -11.63 -10.18 36.38
C ILE A 318 -10.77 -9.51 37.45
N VAL A 319 -11.33 -9.23 38.65
CA VAL A 319 -10.60 -8.66 39.77
C VAL A 319 -9.42 -9.56 40.17
N ASP A 320 -9.69 -10.85 40.33
CA ASP A 320 -8.67 -11.83 40.75
C ASP A 320 -7.54 -11.95 39.73
N GLU A 321 -7.88 -12.00 38.44
CA GLU A 321 -6.91 -12.17 37.35
C GLU A 321 -6.01 -10.94 37.16
N ILE A 322 -6.58 -9.74 37.23
CA ILE A 322 -5.81 -8.49 37.17
C ILE A 322 -4.92 -8.35 38.42
N GLY A 323 -5.41 -8.77 39.58
CA GLY A 323 -4.68 -8.69 40.85
C GLY A 323 -3.54 -9.72 41.04
N ARG A 324 -3.38 -10.67 40.12
CA ARG A 324 -2.25 -11.60 40.12
C ARG A 324 -0.91 -10.88 39.96
N PRO A 325 0.17 -11.36 40.64
CA PRO A 325 1.48 -10.76 40.47
C PRO A 325 1.91 -10.63 39.00
N TYR A 326 2.70 -9.60 38.70
CA TYR A 326 3.34 -9.39 37.43
C TYR A 326 4.85 -9.53 37.59
N ASP A 327 5.46 -10.49 36.89
CA ASP A 327 6.89 -10.78 36.97
C ASP A 327 7.78 -9.59 36.60
N ILE A 328 7.19 -8.63 35.85
CA ILE A 328 7.88 -7.41 35.39
C ILE A 328 7.84 -6.28 36.43
N LEU A 329 7.09 -6.43 37.54
CA LEU A 329 7.02 -5.42 38.59
C LEU A 329 7.98 -5.76 39.74
N PRO A 330 8.65 -4.75 40.32
CA PRO A 330 9.44 -4.92 41.53
C PRO A 330 8.60 -5.39 42.72
N GLU A 331 9.26 -6.07 43.69
CA GLU A 331 8.62 -6.44 44.95
C GLU A 331 8.00 -5.22 45.66
N GLY A 332 6.76 -5.37 46.13
CA GLY A 332 6.02 -4.32 46.80
C GLY A 332 5.12 -3.47 45.91
N MET A 333 5.30 -3.49 44.60
CA MET A 333 4.36 -2.87 43.67
C MET A 333 3.26 -3.84 43.23
N LYS A 334 2.02 -3.38 43.29
CA LYS A 334 0.84 -4.18 42.89
C LYS A 334 -0.09 -3.38 42.01
N ILE A 335 -0.64 -4.04 41.01
CA ILE A 335 -1.78 -3.55 40.21
C ILE A 335 -2.98 -4.38 40.62
N THR A 336 -4.07 -3.69 40.92
CA THR A 336 -5.39 -4.31 41.15
C THR A 336 -6.43 -3.60 40.28
N ALA A 337 -7.69 -3.97 40.38
CA ALA A 337 -8.75 -3.35 39.61
C ALA A 337 -9.97 -3.02 40.47
N SER A 338 -10.52 -1.85 40.23
CA SER A 338 -11.85 -1.43 40.69
C SER A 338 -12.85 -1.65 39.57
N VAL A 339 -13.81 -2.52 39.75
CA VAL A 339 -14.71 -3.02 38.72
C VAL A 339 -16.17 -2.63 39.03
N GLY A 340 -16.81 -1.98 38.07
CA GLY A 340 -18.23 -1.64 38.14
C GLY A 340 -19.04 -2.40 37.10
N VAL A 341 -20.20 -2.89 37.50
CA VAL A 341 -21.08 -3.72 36.69
C VAL A 341 -22.49 -3.15 36.60
N ALA A 342 -23.02 -3.05 35.40
CA ALA A 342 -24.44 -2.79 35.17
C ALA A 342 -25.04 -3.85 34.23
N MET A 343 -26.32 -4.16 34.41
CA MET A 343 -27.03 -5.21 33.67
C MET A 343 -28.16 -4.64 32.82
N TYR A 344 -28.26 -5.11 31.60
CA TYR A 344 -29.35 -4.84 30.68
C TYR A 344 -30.19 -6.11 30.52
N PRO A 345 -31.53 -6.07 30.60
CA PRO A 345 -32.35 -4.89 30.83
C PRO A 345 -32.65 -4.62 32.30
N ASP A 346 -32.06 -5.36 33.27
CA ASP A 346 -32.46 -5.40 34.67
C ASP A 346 -32.28 -4.03 35.37
N HIS A 347 -31.19 -3.31 35.07
CA HIS A 347 -30.97 -1.99 35.67
C HIS A 347 -31.54 -0.86 34.82
N THR A 348 -31.49 -1.00 33.50
CA THR A 348 -32.03 -0.03 32.54
C THR A 348 -32.11 -0.62 31.13
N ARG A 349 -32.99 -0.02 30.29
CA ARG A 349 -33.04 -0.29 28.84
C ARG A 349 -32.42 0.81 28.00
N ASP A 350 -31.82 1.79 28.64
CA ASP A 350 -31.13 2.91 28.00
C ASP A 350 -29.65 2.67 28.06
N ASP A 351 -28.97 2.77 26.92
CA ASP A 351 -27.54 2.50 26.79
C ASP A 351 -26.65 3.56 27.45
N GLU A 352 -27.07 4.83 27.45
CA GLU A 352 -26.35 5.91 28.13
C GLU A 352 -26.44 5.75 29.65
N LEU A 353 -27.66 5.45 30.16
CA LEU A 353 -27.84 5.16 31.56
C LEU A 353 -27.13 3.90 32.02
N LEU A 354 -27.02 2.88 31.16
CA LEU A 354 -26.28 1.65 31.49
C LEU A 354 -24.80 1.96 31.75
N ARG A 355 -24.20 2.82 30.93
CA ARG A 355 -22.81 3.29 31.12
C ARG A 355 -22.65 4.06 32.43
N VAL A 356 -23.56 5.01 32.68
CA VAL A 356 -23.55 5.79 33.92
C VAL A 356 -23.69 4.88 35.16
N PHE A 357 -24.50 3.84 35.09
CA PHE A 357 -24.67 2.91 36.18
C PHE A 357 -23.44 2.02 36.43
N ALA A 358 -22.82 1.53 35.34
CA ALA A 358 -21.55 0.78 35.44
C ALA A 358 -20.42 1.67 36.00
N ASP A 359 -20.33 2.92 35.57
CA ASP A 359 -19.33 3.88 36.03
C ASP A 359 -19.53 4.23 37.53
N ARG A 360 -20.77 4.47 37.96
CA ARG A 360 -21.09 4.67 39.39
C ARG A 360 -20.68 3.48 40.23
N ALA A 361 -20.93 2.27 39.79
CA ALA A 361 -20.56 1.05 40.49
C ALA A 361 -19.02 0.92 40.55
N MET A 362 -18.30 1.24 39.47
CA MET A 362 -16.83 1.26 39.43
C MET A 362 -16.27 2.30 40.42
N TYR A 363 -16.83 3.52 40.44
CA TYR A 363 -16.43 4.53 41.42
C TYR A 363 -16.68 4.13 42.86
N ALA A 364 -17.79 3.40 43.13
CA ALA A 364 -18.03 2.82 44.45
C ALA A 364 -17.02 1.72 44.81
N ALA A 365 -16.57 0.91 43.84
CA ALA A 365 -15.50 -0.07 44.03
C ALA A 365 -14.14 0.60 44.30
N LYS A 366 -13.86 1.75 43.65
CA LYS A 366 -12.63 2.51 43.82
C LYS A 366 -12.41 3.06 45.24
N LYS A 367 -13.44 3.17 46.05
CA LYS A 367 -13.31 3.56 47.47
C LYS A 367 -12.70 2.47 48.33
N THR A 368 -12.79 1.21 47.93
CA THR A 368 -12.26 0.03 48.67
C THR A 368 -11.10 -0.64 47.97
N HIS A 369 -10.93 -0.37 46.68
CA HIS A 369 -9.94 -1.01 45.74
C HIS A 369 -10.05 -2.54 45.69
N ALA A 370 -9.44 -3.13 44.66
CA ALA A 370 -9.34 -4.57 44.48
C ALA A 370 -10.67 -5.34 44.66
N CYS A 371 -11.76 -4.78 44.12
CA CYS A 371 -13.09 -5.39 44.24
C CYS A 371 -13.99 -5.02 43.05
N TYR A 372 -15.10 -5.72 42.95
CA TYR A 372 -16.18 -5.30 42.05
C TYR A 372 -17.44 -4.83 42.83
N LYS A 373 -18.26 -4.01 42.20
CA LYS A 373 -19.59 -3.64 42.66
C LYS A 373 -20.55 -3.78 41.49
N ILE A 374 -21.73 -4.31 41.77
CA ILE A 374 -22.88 -4.26 40.87
C ILE A 374 -23.69 -3.03 41.22
N TYR A 375 -24.13 -2.32 40.20
CA TYR A 375 -24.96 -1.14 40.38
C TYR A 375 -26.18 -1.44 41.25
N ALA A 376 -26.44 -0.58 42.22
CA ALA A 376 -27.65 -0.56 43.02
C ALA A 376 -28.22 0.88 43.09
N PRO A 377 -29.57 1.07 43.15
CA PRO A 377 -30.20 2.41 43.10
C PRO A 377 -29.77 3.39 44.18
N ASP A 378 -29.25 2.89 45.31
CA ASP A 378 -28.69 3.67 46.42
C ASP A 378 -27.28 4.21 46.15
N MET A 379 -26.62 3.75 45.09
CA MET A 379 -25.35 4.28 44.65
C MET A 379 -25.53 5.62 43.93
N GLN A 380 -25.86 6.67 44.69
CA GLN A 380 -25.94 8.01 44.14
C GLN A 380 -24.53 8.55 43.88
N GLY A 381 -24.34 9.16 42.70
CA GLY A 381 -23.08 9.79 42.33
C GLY A 381 -22.79 10.96 43.28
N SER A 382 -21.53 11.02 43.73
CA SER A 382 -20.95 12.21 44.35
C SER A 382 -20.52 13.19 43.26
#